data_a1dd0b445dd1417779093b5f51b9f517
#
_entry.id   a1dd0b445dd1417779093b5f51b9f517
#
_cell.length_a   1.000
_cell.length_b   1.000
_cell.length_c   1.000
_cell.angle_alpha   90.00
_cell.angle_beta   90.00
_cell.angle_gamma   90.00
#
_symmetry.space_group_name_H-M   'P 1'
#
loop_
_entity.id
_entity.type
_entity.pdbx_description
1 polymer ?
#
loop_
_entity_poly.entity_id
_entity_poly.type
_entity_poly.pdbx_seq_one_letter_code
_entity_poly.pdbx_strand_id
1 'polypeptide(L)' 'MTGYKIRYGEYGYDCWGASEWFGWYEYNNVVYTNHNKAIQIMEDAQEQFPDREFEIYEMNIDE' A
#
# COMPACT_ATOMS: atom_id res chain seq x y z
N MET A 1 -1.87 -10.55 -18.36
CA MET A 1 -2.95 -9.87 -17.61
C MET A 1 -2.35 -8.99 -16.55
N THR A 2 -2.90 -7.79 -16.35
CA THR A 2 -2.38 -6.87 -15.36
C THR A 2 -3.15 -6.98 -14.05
N GLY A 3 -2.42 -7.08 -12.96
CA GLY A 3 -2.99 -7.05 -11.63
C GLY A 3 -2.52 -5.84 -10.85
N TYR A 4 -3.24 -5.50 -9.80
CA TYR A 4 -2.95 -4.36 -8.94
C TYR A 4 -2.89 -4.82 -7.50
N LYS A 5 -1.86 -4.40 -6.79
CA LYS A 5 -1.72 -4.68 -5.36
C LYS A 5 -1.57 -3.37 -4.59
N ILE A 6 -2.02 -3.39 -3.35
CA ILE A 6 -1.92 -2.25 -2.46
C ILE A 6 -0.76 -2.49 -1.50
N ARG A 7 0.08 -1.50 -1.34
CA ARG A 7 1.16 -1.54 -0.37
C ARG A 7 1.13 -0.27 0.47
N TYR A 8 1.68 -0.34 1.66
CA TYR A 8 1.78 0.81 2.54
C TYR A 8 3.21 1.01 2.98
N GLY A 9 3.56 2.28 3.22
CA GLY A 9 4.86 2.64 3.74
C GLY A 9 4.81 2.87 5.24
N GLU A 10 5.86 2.48 5.93
CA GLU A 10 5.98 2.72 7.36
C GLU A 10 7.13 3.66 7.67
N TYR A 11 6.85 4.58 8.59
CA TYR A 11 7.84 5.45 9.21
C TYR A 11 7.98 5.07 10.66
N GLY A 12 9.21 5.02 11.14
CA GLY A 12 9.48 4.88 12.55
C GLY A 12 10.21 6.11 13.08
N TYR A 13 10.35 6.18 14.39
CA TYR A 13 11.09 7.25 15.05
C TYR A 13 12.25 6.62 15.80
N ASP A 14 13.44 7.22 15.66
CA ASP A 14 14.58 6.79 16.44
C ASP A 14 14.53 7.42 17.85
N CYS A 15 15.55 7.15 18.67
CA CYS A 15 15.61 7.69 20.02
C CYS A 15 15.80 9.21 20.07
N TRP A 16 16.12 9.82 18.93
CA TRP A 16 16.30 11.26 18.80
C TRP A 16 15.04 11.94 18.23
N GLY A 17 13.98 11.18 17.95
CA GLY A 17 12.73 11.72 17.41
C GLY A 17 12.75 11.95 15.92
N ALA A 18 13.80 11.56 15.21
CA ALA A 18 13.85 11.67 13.76
C ALA A 18 13.03 10.56 13.10
N SER A 19 12.23 10.91 12.10
CA SER A 19 11.46 9.91 11.38
C SER A 19 12.38 9.14 10.42
N GLU A 20 12.20 7.85 10.34
CA GLU A 20 12.97 6.97 9.48
C GLU A 20 12.02 6.14 8.61
N TRP A 21 12.31 6.08 7.31
CA TRP A 21 11.54 5.29 6.36
C TRP A 21 12.00 3.83 6.42
N PHE A 22 11.08 2.93 6.75
CA PHE A 22 11.39 1.50 6.84
C PHE A 22 11.13 0.74 5.56
N GLY A 23 10.31 1.27 4.66
CA GLY A 23 10.04 0.66 3.38
C GLY A 23 8.57 0.35 3.17
N TRP A 24 8.31 -0.37 2.08
CA TRP A 24 6.97 -0.75 1.69
C TRP A 24 6.63 -2.14 2.15
N TYR A 25 5.39 -2.32 2.61
CA TYR A 25 4.84 -3.61 3.03
C TYR A 25 3.53 -3.85 2.29
N GLU A 26 3.22 -5.10 2.03
CA GLU A 26 1.94 -5.44 1.41
C GLU A 26 0.80 -5.22 2.41
N TYR A 27 -0.23 -4.49 1.95
CA TYR A 27 -1.40 -4.23 2.78
C TYR A 27 -2.22 -5.51 2.99
N ASN A 28 -2.42 -6.26 1.91
CA ASN A 28 -3.11 -7.54 1.96
C ASN A 28 -2.53 -8.43 0.85
N ASN A 29 -2.87 -9.71 0.85
CA ASN A 29 -2.39 -10.64 -0.16
C ASN A 29 -3.39 -10.79 -1.32
N VAL A 30 -4.09 -9.72 -1.66
CA VAL A 30 -5.09 -9.73 -2.72
C VAL A 30 -4.55 -9.01 -3.94
N VAL A 31 -4.69 -9.66 -5.08
CA VAL A 31 -4.39 -9.06 -6.37
C VAL A 31 -5.72 -8.66 -7.00
N TYR A 32 -5.88 -7.37 -7.27
CA TYR A 32 -7.09 -6.83 -7.88
C TYR A 32 -6.88 -6.74 -9.38
N THR A 33 -7.87 -7.20 -10.14
CA THR A 33 -7.83 -7.09 -11.61
C THR A 33 -8.50 -5.81 -12.09
N ASN A 34 -9.25 -5.13 -11.21
CA ASN A 34 -9.93 -3.89 -11.50
C ASN A 34 -9.25 -2.74 -10.77
N HIS A 35 -8.68 -1.81 -11.53
CA HIS A 35 -7.95 -0.66 -10.98
C HIS A 35 -8.82 0.21 -10.08
N ASN A 36 -10.08 0.45 -10.49
CA ASN A 36 -11.01 1.25 -9.70
C ASN A 36 -11.31 0.61 -8.35
N LYS A 37 -11.42 -0.72 -8.33
CA LYS A 37 -11.63 -1.46 -7.09
C LYS A 37 -10.44 -1.32 -6.16
N ALA A 38 -9.24 -1.43 -6.71
CA ALA A 38 -8.01 -1.26 -5.92
C ALA A 38 -7.93 0.14 -5.32
N ILE A 39 -8.25 1.16 -6.10
CA ILE A 39 -8.29 2.55 -5.61
C ILE A 39 -9.28 2.70 -4.46
N GLN A 40 -10.46 2.13 -4.60
CA GLN A 40 -11.49 2.21 -3.58
C GLN A 40 -11.03 1.57 -2.26
N ILE A 41 -10.42 0.40 -2.34
CA ILE A 41 -9.89 -0.28 -1.16
C ILE A 41 -8.75 0.53 -0.54
N MET A 42 -7.89 1.10 -1.37
CA MET A 42 -6.80 1.95 -0.89
C MET A 42 -7.31 3.18 -0.16
N GLU A 43 -8.34 3.84 -0.71
CA GLU A 43 -8.96 5.00 -0.07
C GLU A 43 -9.57 4.64 1.29
N ASP A 44 -10.24 3.50 1.39
CA ASP A 44 -10.77 3.02 2.65
C ASP A 44 -9.66 2.77 3.67
N ALA A 45 -8.56 2.16 3.23
CA ALA A 45 -7.41 1.92 4.10
C ALA A 45 -6.76 3.23 4.55
N GLN A 46 -6.64 4.19 3.64
CA GLN A 46 -6.08 5.51 3.99
C GLN A 46 -6.94 6.24 5.02
N GLU A 47 -8.24 6.07 4.95
CA GLU A 47 -9.16 6.65 5.92
C GLU A 47 -9.02 6.01 7.29
N GLN A 48 -8.81 4.69 7.34
CA GLN A 48 -8.59 3.96 8.59
C GLN A 48 -7.22 4.24 9.21
N PHE A 49 -6.21 4.46 8.36
CA PHE A 49 -4.83 4.68 8.81
C PHE A 49 -4.26 5.93 8.17
N PRO A 50 -4.70 7.13 8.64
CA PRO A 50 -4.30 8.39 8.00
C PRO A 50 -2.81 8.72 8.15
N ASP A 51 -2.12 8.08 9.08
CA ASP A 51 -0.69 8.30 9.31
C ASP A 51 0.21 7.48 8.40
N ARG A 52 -0.37 6.60 7.59
CA ARG A 52 0.37 5.72 6.67
C ARG A 52 0.21 6.18 5.24
N GLU A 53 1.24 5.95 4.45
CA GLU A 53 1.17 6.17 3.00
C GLU A 53 0.78 4.87 2.32
N PHE A 54 -0.18 4.95 1.41
CA PHE A 54 -0.62 3.83 0.62
C PHE A 54 -0.34 4.08 -0.86
N GLU A 55 -0.02 3.03 -1.57
CA GLU A 55 0.26 3.10 -3.00
C GLU A 55 -0.27 1.85 -3.69
N ILE A 56 -0.75 2.03 -4.92
CA ILE A 56 -1.13 0.92 -5.78
C ILE A 56 -0.01 0.71 -6.79
N TYR A 57 0.40 -0.52 -6.99
CA TYR A 57 1.39 -0.85 -8.01
C TYR A 57 0.86 -1.95 -8.93
N GLU A 58 1.26 -1.86 -10.18
CA GLU A 58 0.89 -2.84 -11.20
C GLU A 58 1.85 -4.01 -11.19
N MET A 59 1.32 -5.18 -11.50
CA MET A 59 2.13 -6.38 -11.70
C MET A 59 1.55 -7.19 -12.84
N ASN A 60 2.40 -7.95 -13.50
CA ASN A 60 1.96 -8.90 -14.51
C ASN A 60 1.58 -10.20 -13.83
N ILE A 61 0.39 -10.68 -14.16
CA ILE A 61 -0.10 -11.97 -13.68
C ILE A 61 0.14 -12.99 -14.77
N ASP A 62 0.91 -14.01 -14.47
CA ASP A 62 1.10 -15.14 -15.37
C ASP A 62 -0.14 -16.03 -15.30
N GLU A 63 -0.67 -16.31 -16.47
CA GLU A 63 -1.82 -17.18 -16.61
C GLU A 63 -1.41 -18.63 -16.82
#